data_b0f61c1cdee0c8f9357e286e56fd682d
#
_entry.id   b0f61c1cdee0c8f9357e286e56fd682d
#
_cell.length_a   1.000
_cell.length_b   1.000
_cell.length_c   1.000
_cell.angle_alpha   90.00
_cell.angle_beta   90.00
_cell.angle_gamma   90.00
#
_symmetry.space_group_name_H-M   'P 1'
#
loop_
_entity.id
_entity.type
_entity.pdbx_description
1 polymer ?
#
loop_
_entity_poly.entity_id
_entity_poly.type
_entity_poly.pdbx_seq_one_letter_code
_entity_poly.pdbx_strand_id
1 'polypeptide(L)'
;PVKFSCDYGYAELAPNSPKDEGLNINLESSFEGKYEDQDIKIKNLNGNYIESISKARTFGFFQEIEYLKSQNLIKGGSLDNAIVIKDKKPINKDGLRYDNELMRHKVLDVVGDLYLSGYPIIGTYKGFKTGHFITNNLLKELFKSKENYKIHKIN
;
A
#
# COMPACT_ATOMS: atom_id res chain seq x y z
N PRO A 1 4.65 -12.38 14.96
CA PRO A 1 4.57 -11.21 14.09
C PRO A 1 5.84 -10.35 14.17
N VAL A 2 6.18 -9.70 13.07
CA VAL A 2 7.25 -8.70 12.98
C VAL A 2 6.60 -7.35 12.72
N LYS A 3 7.04 -6.32 13.43
CA LYS A 3 6.43 -4.99 13.36
C LYS A 3 7.49 -3.90 13.25
N PHE A 4 7.21 -2.89 12.43
CA PHE A 4 7.90 -1.61 12.42
C PHE A 4 6.88 -0.48 12.66
N SER A 5 7.24 0.49 13.49
CA SER A 5 6.41 1.67 13.77
C SER A 5 7.25 2.93 13.86
N CYS A 6 6.65 4.05 13.51
CA CYS A 6 7.19 5.39 13.66
C CYS A 6 6.08 6.33 14.17
N ASP A 7 6.36 7.61 14.34
CA ASP A 7 5.46 8.58 14.97
C ASP A 7 4.08 8.71 14.30
N TYR A 8 3.98 8.41 13.00
CA TYR A 8 2.74 8.60 12.24
C TYR A 8 2.07 7.32 11.74
N GLY A 9 2.74 6.17 11.83
CA GLY A 9 2.16 4.94 11.29
C GLY A 9 2.93 3.67 11.65
N TYR A 10 2.40 2.53 11.22
CA TYR A 10 3.05 1.25 11.43
C TYR A 10 2.74 0.25 10.32
N ALA A 11 3.55 -0.79 10.26
CA ALA A 11 3.27 -2.02 9.52
C ALA A 11 3.67 -3.25 10.32
N GLU A 12 2.95 -4.33 10.13
CA GLU A 12 3.15 -5.64 10.77
C GLU A 12 2.98 -6.76 9.76
N LEU A 13 3.86 -7.75 9.80
CA LEU A 13 3.70 -9.04 9.14
C LEU A 13 3.48 -10.12 10.18
N ALA A 14 2.41 -10.87 10.05
CA ALA A 14 2.04 -11.97 10.93
C ALA A 14 1.78 -13.25 10.12
N PRO A 15 1.95 -14.44 10.71
CA PRO A 15 1.47 -15.68 10.10
C PRO A 15 -0.03 -15.58 9.81
N ASN A 16 -0.45 -16.23 8.75
CA ASN A 16 -1.88 -16.38 8.44
C ASN A 16 -2.60 -17.20 9.52
N SER A 17 -3.90 -16.97 9.64
CA SER A 17 -4.74 -17.95 10.34
C SER A 17 -4.78 -19.26 9.54
N PRO A 18 -5.05 -20.43 10.18
CA PRO A 18 -5.03 -21.72 9.50
C PRO A 18 -5.96 -21.85 8.27
N LYS A 19 -6.91 -20.96 8.13
CA LYS A 19 -7.90 -20.95 7.03
C LYS A 19 -7.54 -19.97 5.91
N ASP A 20 -6.53 -19.12 6.11
CA ASP A 20 -6.14 -18.09 5.15
C ASP A 20 -4.90 -18.54 4.37
N GLU A 21 -4.91 -18.30 3.07
CA GLU A 21 -3.83 -18.66 2.15
C GLU A 21 -3.20 -17.41 1.52
N GLY A 22 -1.98 -17.56 1.00
CA GLY A 22 -1.29 -16.52 0.27
C GLY A 22 -0.98 -15.27 1.09
N LEU A 23 -0.95 -14.13 0.41
CA LEU A 23 -0.76 -12.82 1.04
C LEU A 23 -2.10 -12.15 1.31
N ASN A 24 -2.36 -11.84 2.57
CA ASN A 24 -3.51 -11.03 3.00
C ASN A 24 -3.03 -9.64 3.38
N ILE A 25 -3.80 -8.61 3.02
CA ILE A 25 -3.44 -7.21 3.29
C ILE A 25 -4.62 -6.48 3.93
N ASN A 26 -4.38 -5.90 5.09
CA ASN A 26 -5.33 -5.05 5.82
C ASN A 26 -4.67 -3.68 6.04
N LEU A 27 -5.22 -2.67 5.41
CA LEU A 27 -4.72 -1.30 5.53
C LEU A 27 -5.79 -0.36 6.05
N GLU A 28 -5.35 0.58 6.87
CA GLU A 28 -6.12 1.75 7.28
C GLU A 28 -5.30 3.01 7.00
N SER A 29 -5.94 4.08 6.56
CA SER A 29 -5.27 5.35 6.33
C SER A 29 -6.15 6.52 6.72
N SER A 30 -5.55 7.45 7.45
CA SER A 30 -6.09 8.78 7.63
C SER A 30 -5.40 9.74 6.65
N PHE A 31 -6.19 10.51 5.94
CA PHE A 31 -5.70 11.52 5.00
C PHE A 31 -5.74 12.94 5.61
N GLU A 32 -5.82 13.04 6.94
CA GLU A 32 -5.66 14.28 7.70
C GLU A 32 -6.62 15.40 7.25
N GLY A 33 -7.87 15.03 6.95
CA GLY A 33 -8.90 15.95 6.51
C GLY A 33 -8.81 16.38 5.04
N LYS A 34 -7.78 15.95 4.29
CA LYS A 34 -7.64 16.21 2.85
C LYS A 34 -8.56 15.31 2.01
N TYR A 35 -8.92 14.17 2.55
CA TYR A 35 -9.86 13.20 2.01
C TYR A 35 -10.50 12.41 3.16
N GLU A 36 -11.51 11.60 2.87
CA GLU A 36 -12.10 10.70 3.86
C GLU A 36 -11.12 9.61 4.30
N ASP A 37 -11.12 9.28 5.58
CA ASP A 37 -10.33 8.18 6.09
C ASP A 37 -10.92 6.86 5.56
N GLN A 38 -10.05 5.93 5.17
CA GLN A 38 -10.45 4.70 4.50
C GLN A 38 -9.71 3.49 5.05
N ASP A 39 -10.33 2.34 4.93
CA ASP A 39 -9.70 1.03 5.15
C ASP A 39 -9.92 0.10 3.96
N ILE A 40 -9.10 -0.94 3.87
CA ILE A 40 -9.23 -2.01 2.89
C ILE A 40 -8.72 -3.34 3.46
N LYS A 41 -9.46 -4.41 3.17
CA LYS A 41 -9.08 -5.79 3.51
C LYS A 41 -9.13 -6.65 2.26
N ILE A 42 -8.01 -7.22 1.87
CA ILE A 42 -7.91 -8.14 0.73
C ILE A 42 -7.36 -9.46 1.23
N LYS A 43 -8.11 -10.53 0.96
CA LYS A 43 -7.70 -11.90 1.24
C LYS A 43 -7.19 -12.56 -0.03
N ASN A 44 -6.16 -13.41 0.12
CA ASN A 44 -5.57 -14.17 -0.97
C ASN A 44 -5.32 -13.33 -2.22
N LEU A 45 -4.48 -12.32 -2.10
CA LEU A 45 -4.22 -11.34 -3.15
C LEU A 45 -3.80 -11.99 -4.47
N ASN A 46 -3.07 -13.11 -4.43
CA ASN A 46 -2.57 -13.80 -5.62
C ASN A 46 -3.70 -14.21 -6.59
N GLY A 47 -4.89 -14.54 -6.07
CA GLY A 47 -6.07 -14.90 -6.90
C GLY A 47 -6.84 -13.70 -7.45
N ASN A 48 -6.66 -12.50 -6.88
CA ASN A 48 -7.54 -11.35 -7.13
C ASN A 48 -6.81 -10.08 -7.60
N TYR A 49 -5.50 -10.15 -7.80
CA TYR A 49 -4.66 -8.96 -8.07
C TYR A 49 -5.12 -8.17 -9.30
N ILE A 50 -5.36 -8.86 -10.42
CA ILE A 50 -5.66 -8.18 -11.70
C ILE A 50 -6.94 -7.36 -11.60
N GLU A 51 -8.01 -7.93 -11.06
CA GLU A 51 -9.31 -7.26 -11.01
C GLU A 51 -9.39 -6.25 -9.87
N SER A 52 -8.79 -6.58 -8.73
CA SER A 52 -8.96 -5.80 -7.51
C SER A 52 -7.97 -4.65 -7.38
N ILE A 53 -6.75 -4.76 -7.91
CA ILE A 53 -5.64 -3.85 -7.58
C ILE A 53 -4.96 -3.25 -8.80
N SER A 54 -4.71 -4.04 -9.85
CA SER A 54 -3.77 -3.66 -10.93
C SER A 54 -4.09 -2.35 -11.64
N LYS A 55 -5.35 -1.92 -11.65
CA LYS A 55 -5.81 -0.71 -12.33
C LYS A 55 -5.82 0.54 -11.44
N ALA A 56 -5.47 0.42 -10.15
CA ALA A 56 -5.49 1.52 -9.22
C ALA A 56 -4.37 2.52 -9.50
N ARG A 57 -4.73 3.75 -9.82
CA ARG A 57 -3.80 4.84 -10.11
C ARG A 57 -3.20 5.39 -8.82
N THR A 58 -1.98 5.91 -8.92
CA THR A 58 -1.39 6.74 -7.87
C THR A 58 -2.23 8.00 -7.64
N PHE A 59 -2.05 8.64 -6.52
CA PHE A 59 -2.80 9.83 -6.14
C PHE A 59 -1.93 10.88 -5.48
N GLY A 60 -2.42 12.11 -5.50
CA GLY A 60 -1.83 13.21 -4.76
C GLY A 60 -2.87 14.26 -4.42
N PHE A 61 -2.55 15.10 -3.44
CA PHE A 61 -3.37 16.22 -3.05
C PHE A 61 -2.92 17.47 -3.79
N PHE A 62 -3.85 18.23 -4.34
CA PHE A 62 -3.57 19.37 -5.24
C PHE A 62 -2.54 20.34 -4.67
N GLN A 63 -2.68 20.70 -3.40
CA GLN A 63 -1.75 21.61 -2.72
C GLN A 63 -0.32 21.05 -2.62
N GLU A 64 -0.18 19.77 -2.38
CA GLU A 64 1.13 19.08 -2.31
C GLU A 64 1.76 18.97 -3.69
N ILE A 65 0.94 18.70 -4.73
CA ILE A 65 1.40 18.62 -6.11
C ILE A 65 1.96 19.95 -6.59
N GLU A 66 1.29 21.08 -6.30
CA GLU A 66 1.79 22.41 -6.64
C GLU A 66 3.13 22.71 -5.98
N TYR A 67 3.26 22.37 -4.69
CA TYR A 67 4.53 22.49 -3.97
C TYR A 67 5.63 21.61 -4.59
N LEU A 68 5.35 20.34 -4.84
CA LEU A 68 6.33 19.39 -5.41
C LEU A 68 6.74 19.77 -6.84
N LYS A 69 5.84 20.34 -7.63
CA LYS A 69 6.15 20.92 -8.95
C LYS A 69 7.11 22.10 -8.84
N SER A 70 6.86 23.00 -7.88
CA SER A 70 7.73 24.16 -7.64
C SER A 70 9.16 23.74 -7.26
N GLN A 71 9.33 22.58 -6.65
CA GLN A 71 10.62 21.99 -6.28
C GLN A 71 11.21 21.04 -7.35
N ASN A 72 10.63 20.95 -8.55
CA ASN A 72 11.03 20.01 -9.62
C ASN A 72 11.03 18.52 -9.20
N LEU A 73 10.25 18.14 -8.21
CA LEU A 73 10.18 16.77 -7.69
C LEU A 73 9.17 15.88 -8.42
N ILE A 74 8.26 16.47 -9.21
CA ILE A 74 7.29 15.74 -10.05
C ILE A 74 7.55 16.09 -11.51
N LYS A 75 7.90 15.08 -12.30
CA LYS A 75 8.23 15.25 -13.74
C LYS A 75 7.23 14.59 -14.70
N GLY A 76 6.43 13.63 -14.28
CA GLY A 76 5.62 12.80 -15.17
C GLY A 76 4.16 12.58 -14.75
N GLY A 77 3.68 13.21 -13.67
CA GLY A 77 2.29 13.10 -13.23
C GLY A 77 1.35 13.93 -14.08
N SER A 78 0.28 13.32 -14.58
CA SER A 78 -0.83 13.99 -15.26
C SER A 78 -2.16 13.45 -14.73
N LEU A 79 -3.27 14.12 -15.06
CA LEU A 79 -4.62 13.64 -14.74
C LEU A 79 -4.97 12.31 -15.44
N ASP A 80 -4.19 11.89 -16.44
CA ASP A 80 -4.41 10.63 -17.15
C ASP A 80 -3.87 9.42 -16.36
N ASN A 81 -2.81 9.61 -15.57
CA ASN A 81 -2.11 8.54 -14.87
C ASN A 81 -2.14 8.65 -13.33
N ALA A 82 -2.66 9.73 -12.78
CA ALA A 82 -2.75 9.95 -11.34
C ALA A 82 -4.10 10.57 -10.97
N ILE A 83 -4.58 10.22 -9.77
CA ILE A 83 -5.75 10.88 -9.17
C ILE A 83 -5.27 12.10 -8.42
N VAL A 84 -5.92 13.24 -8.68
CA VAL A 84 -5.67 14.47 -7.94
C VAL A 84 -6.89 14.82 -7.11
N ILE A 85 -6.69 14.93 -5.80
CA ILE A 85 -7.73 15.33 -4.84
C ILE A 85 -7.61 16.82 -4.57
N LYS A 86 -8.70 17.54 -4.80
CA LYS A 86 -8.87 18.94 -4.44
C LYS A 86 -10.21 19.13 -3.73
N ASP A 87 -10.20 19.85 -2.60
CA ASP A 87 -11.40 20.10 -1.81
C ASP A 87 -12.19 18.82 -1.49
N LYS A 88 -11.45 17.77 -1.08
CA LYS A 88 -11.96 16.43 -0.74
C LYS A 88 -12.63 15.67 -1.89
N LYS A 89 -12.35 16.05 -3.14
CA LYS A 89 -12.94 15.40 -4.33
C LYS A 89 -11.87 15.15 -5.39
N PRO A 90 -11.98 14.05 -6.15
CA PRO A 90 -11.13 13.86 -7.33
C PRO A 90 -11.52 14.89 -8.41
N ILE A 91 -10.52 15.52 -9.03
CA ILE A 91 -10.72 16.45 -10.15
C ILE A 91 -10.56 15.81 -11.53
N ASN A 92 -10.24 14.53 -11.56
CA ASN A 92 -10.16 13.75 -12.82
C ASN A 92 -11.55 13.67 -13.47
N LYS A 93 -11.64 13.94 -14.78
CA LYS A 93 -12.92 13.96 -15.52
C LYS A 93 -13.67 12.64 -15.48
N ASP A 94 -12.95 11.52 -15.51
CA ASP A 94 -13.45 10.14 -15.48
C ASP A 94 -13.70 9.61 -14.05
N GLY A 95 -13.47 10.45 -13.04
CA GLY A 95 -13.65 10.04 -11.64
C GLY A 95 -12.68 8.95 -11.19
N LEU A 96 -13.13 8.14 -10.24
CA LEU A 96 -12.38 7.01 -9.71
C LEU A 96 -12.71 5.71 -10.45
N ARG A 97 -11.73 4.82 -10.59
CA ARG A 97 -11.89 3.45 -11.12
C ARG A 97 -12.49 2.50 -10.09
N TYR A 98 -12.31 2.80 -8.81
CA TYR A 98 -12.85 2.09 -7.66
C TYR A 98 -13.24 3.09 -6.58
N ASP A 99 -14.29 2.85 -5.81
CA ASP A 99 -14.72 3.76 -4.73
C ASP A 99 -13.60 4.05 -3.72
N ASN A 100 -12.73 3.07 -3.47
CA ASN A 100 -11.57 3.16 -2.61
C ASN A 100 -10.24 3.05 -3.39
N GLU A 101 -10.14 3.69 -4.54
CA GLU A 101 -8.97 3.56 -5.43
C GLU A 101 -7.67 3.97 -4.76
N LEU A 102 -7.68 4.99 -3.88
CA LEU A 102 -6.51 5.42 -3.12
C LEU A 102 -5.96 4.28 -2.26
N MET A 103 -6.85 3.55 -1.57
CA MET A 103 -6.43 2.42 -0.73
C MET A 103 -5.97 1.22 -1.55
N ARG A 104 -6.57 0.99 -2.72
CA ARG A 104 -6.10 -0.07 -3.65
C ARG A 104 -4.71 0.24 -4.18
N HIS A 105 -4.41 1.50 -4.47
CA HIS A 105 -3.05 1.89 -4.84
C HIS A 105 -2.05 1.69 -3.70
N LYS A 106 -2.43 2.00 -2.47
CA LYS A 106 -1.60 1.68 -1.30
C LYS A 106 -1.32 0.19 -1.15
N VAL A 107 -2.29 -0.68 -1.46
CA VAL A 107 -2.06 -2.14 -1.51
C VAL A 107 -1.05 -2.48 -2.61
N LEU A 108 -1.16 -1.87 -3.78
CA LEU A 108 -0.22 -2.06 -4.90
C LEU A 108 1.21 -1.67 -4.49
N ASP A 109 1.36 -0.54 -3.79
CA ASP A 109 2.66 -0.10 -3.24
C ASP A 109 3.23 -1.12 -2.25
N VAL A 110 2.41 -1.63 -1.32
CA VAL A 110 2.82 -2.68 -0.37
C VAL A 110 3.28 -3.93 -1.10
N VAL A 111 2.56 -4.37 -2.12
CA VAL A 111 2.95 -5.55 -2.92
C VAL A 111 4.31 -5.33 -3.58
N GLY A 112 4.51 -4.18 -4.22
CA GLY A 112 5.78 -3.82 -4.85
C GLY A 112 6.94 -3.81 -3.86
N ASP A 113 6.74 -3.20 -2.70
CA ASP A 113 7.76 -3.16 -1.64
C ASP A 113 8.07 -4.54 -1.07
N LEU A 114 7.06 -5.36 -0.79
CA LEU A 114 7.25 -6.72 -0.28
C LEU A 114 7.98 -7.62 -1.27
N TYR A 115 7.89 -7.34 -2.57
CA TYR A 115 8.62 -8.07 -3.61
C TYR A 115 10.15 -7.93 -3.50
N LEU A 116 10.63 -6.87 -2.83
CA LEU A 116 12.05 -6.68 -2.52
C LEU A 116 12.62 -7.79 -1.61
N SER A 117 11.77 -8.58 -0.96
CA SER A 117 12.19 -9.77 -0.22
C SER A 117 12.85 -10.83 -1.09
N GLY A 118 12.59 -10.82 -2.42
CA GLY A 118 13.03 -11.85 -3.36
C GLY A 118 12.20 -13.15 -3.30
N TYR A 119 11.17 -13.21 -2.46
CA TYR A 119 10.32 -14.38 -2.26
C TYR A 119 8.85 -13.97 -2.22
N PRO A 120 7.93 -14.80 -2.74
CA PRO A 120 6.51 -14.64 -2.44
C PRO A 120 6.26 -14.79 -0.93
N ILE A 121 5.53 -13.84 -0.36
CA ILE A 121 5.22 -13.85 1.07
C ILE A 121 3.87 -14.52 1.30
N ILE A 122 3.83 -15.47 2.23
CA ILE A 122 2.62 -16.08 2.78
C ILE A 122 2.45 -15.54 4.18
N GLY A 123 1.40 -14.78 4.40
CA GLY A 123 1.16 -14.11 5.68
C GLY A 123 0.12 -12.99 5.57
N THR A 124 -0.14 -12.35 6.69
CA THR A 124 -1.03 -11.19 6.76
C THR A 124 -0.22 -9.92 7.05
N TYR A 125 -0.27 -8.99 6.11
CA TYR A 125 0.24 -7.64 6.29
C TYR A 125 -0.86 -6.75 6.88
N LYS A 126 -0.55 -6.05 7.95
CA LYS A 126 -1.43 -5.02 8.54
C LYS A 126 -0.70 -3.71 8.58
N GLY A 127 -1.39 -2.60 8.31
CA GLY A 127 -0.75 -1.32 8.38
C GLY A 127 -1.70 -0.13 8.55
N PHE A 128 -1.17 0.88 9.21
CA PHE A 128 -1.81 2.18 9.38
C PHE A 128 -0.90 3.27 8.83
N LYS A 129 -1.44 4.13 7.94
CA LYS A 129 -0.70 5.22 7.26
C LYS A 129 0.62 4.74 6.66
N THR A 130 0.61 3.55 6.07
CA THR A 130 1.81 2.93 5.48
C THR A 130 2.25 3.64 4.20
N GLY A 131 3.52 3.51 3.91
CA GLY A 131 4.17 3.92 2.67
C GLY A 131 5.50 3.19 2.55
N HIS A 132 6.24 3.46 1.47
CA HIS A 132 7.51 2.79 1.15
C HIS A 132 8.50 2.78 2.32
N PHE A 133 8.63 3.89 3.05
CA PHE A 133 9.52 3.96 4.21
C PHE A 133 9.18 2.93 5.28
N ILE A 134 7.90 2.84 5.66
CA ILE A 134 7.44 1.92 6.72
C ILE A 134 7.57 0.47 6.26
N THR A 135 7.12 0.16 5.04
CA THR A 135 7.17 -1.22 4.51
C THR A 135 8.60 -1.71 4.32
N ASN A 136 9.49 -0.86 3.80
CA ASN A 136 10.90 -1.22 3.62
C ASN A 136 11.62 -1.43 4.97
N ASN A 137 11.30 -0.65 5.99
CA ASN A 137 11.85 -0.87 7.32
C ASN A 137 11.27 -2.12 7.99
N LEU A 138 10.00 -2.44 7.75
CA LEU A 138 9.41 -3.71 8.18
C LEU A 138 10.17 -4.91 7.57
N LEU A 139 10.52 -4.86 6.27
CA LEU A 139 11.34 -5.90 5.64
C LEU A 139 12.72 -6.02 6.27
N LYS A 140 13.36 -4.91 6.63
CA LYS A 140 14.63 -4.94 7.36
C LYS A 140 14.48 -5.62 8.72
N GLU A 141 13.40 -5.33 9.46
CA GLU A 141 13.11 -6.01 10.73
C GLU A 141 12.86 -7.51 10.50
N LEU A 142 12.14 -7.90 9.45
CA LEU A 142 11.88 -9.29 9.11
C LEU A 142 13.21 -10.05 8.91
N PHE A 143 14.15 -9.49 8.17
CA PHE A 143 15.40 -10.16 7.83
C PHE A 143 16.52 -10.01 8.87
N LYS A 144 16.30 -9.30 9.98
CA LYS A 144 17.27 -9.23 11.08
C LYS A 144 17.55 -10.60 11.73
N SER A 145 16.56 -11.50 11.76
CA SER A 145 16.71 -12.85 12.33
C SER A 145 16.00 -13.89 11.48
N LYS A 146 16.65 -15.04 11.32
CA LYS A 146 16.06 -16.22 10.67
C LYS A 146 14.87 -16.81 11.44
N GLU A 147 14.70 -16.45 12.69
CA GLU A 147 13.56 -16.84 13.52
C GLU A 147 12.26 -16.13 13.11
N ASN A 148 12.38 -15.01 12.41
CA ASN A 148 11.26 -14.18 11.99
C ASN A 148 10.50 -14.75 10.79
N TYR A 149 11.10 -15.69 10.04
CA TYR A 149 10.50 -16.25 8.83
C TYR A 149 10.93 -17.70 8.57
N LYS A 150 10.19 -18.40 7.73
CA LYS A 150 10.56 -19.72 7.21
C LYS A 150 10.47 -19.70 5.69
N ILE A 151 11.45 -20.33 5.03
CA ILE A 151 11.43 -20.52 3.58
C ILE A 151 10.90 -21.91 3.29
N HIS A 152 9.81 -21.99 2.53
CA HIS A 152 9.24 -23.25 2.06
C HIS A 152 9.55 -23.40 0.56
N LYS A 153 10.01 -24.57 0.15
CA LYS A 153 10.08 -24.93 -1.27
C LYS A 153 8.66 -25.28 -1.74
N ILE A 154 8.20 -24.63 -2.80
CA ILE A 154 7.00 -25.04 -3.52
C ILE A 154 7.45 -26.07 -4.52
N ASN A 155 7.01 -27.31 -4.35
CA ASN A 155 7.28 -28.41 -5.28
C ASN A 155 6.37 -28.31 -6.50
#